data_05bffab01e34266d137424a9dbbed9b0
#
_entry.id   05bffab01e34266d137424a9dbbed9b0
#
_cell.length_a   1.000
_cell.length_b   1.000
_cell.length_c   1.000
_cell.angle_alpha   90.00
_cell.angle_beta   90.00
_cell.angle_gamma   90.00
#
_symmetry.space_group_name_H-M   'P 1'
#
loop_
_entity.id
_entity.type
_entity.pdbx_description
1 polymer ?
#
loop_
_entity_poly.entity_id
_entity_poly.type
_entity_poly.pdbx_seq_one_letter_code
_entity_poly.pdbx_strand_id
1 'polypeptide(L)'
;MNCKTKLLALTVASLMTASLAGCGAAASSGSATSAEATAATQESAPGGEDGVFTIAYAPNESNTEAADARNGLADDLSAVLGCEVEEIQASDYNAIIEALRTGKADMAYMGSQALALGVERTDLEPIVMKAEDGDPEKAIYHSVLITSSANEDINSIEDIKGKTMAFVDPDSTSGNLVPTAEIIQAFPDEDLNSDKLHTNGDFFEAVSFSGSHQAGLQAVIKRDVDVVPISDQILASEIANGNAAEGDVKIIHESAAIPAEAVVVAEHVDQATRDKLVEFLTSYDNEQYFTDVIKVPGARFVECDMSDYEDIIELNKIINEF
;
A
#
# COMPACT_ATOMS: atom_id res chain seq x y z
N MET A 1 4.03 25.10 48.95
CA MET A 1 5.29 25.93 48.95
C MET A 1 5.50 26.39 47.50
N ASN A 2 5.47 27.71 47.33
CA ASN A 2 5.58 28.41 46.07
C ASN A 2 7.03 28.38 45.54
N CYS A 3 7.23 28.26 44.24
CA CYS A 3 8.32 29.01 43.62
C CYS A 3 7.91 29.37 42.18
N LYS A 4 7.98 30.67 41.96
CA LYS A 4 7.54 31.48 40.84
C LYS A 4 8.58 31.50 39.69
N THR A 5 8.06 31.57 38.48
CA THR A 5 8.36 32.48 37.36
C THR A 5 9.82 32.84 37.05
N LYS A 6 10.22 32.75 35.76
CA LYS A 6 10.79 33.91 35.02
C LYS A 6 10.65 33.71 33.52
N LEU A 7 9.84 34.59 32.92
CA LEU A 7 9.81 34.98 31.53
C LEU A 7 11.09 35.71 31.16
N LEU A 8 11.64 35.45 29.98
CA LEU A 8 12.59 36.39 29.35
C LEU A 8 12.22 36.52 27.85
N ALA A 9 11.64 37.67 27.55
CA ALA A 9 11.44 38.15 26.19
C ALA A 9 12.73 38.83 25.72
N LEU A 10 13.18 38.58 24.50
CA LEU A 10 14.17 39.40 23.83
C LEU A 10 13.69 39.76 22.44
N THR A 11 13.26 40.99 22.30
CA THR A 11 13.05 41.74 21.08
C THR A 11 14.37 42.27 20.56
N VAL A 12 14.64 42.08 19.24
CA VAL A 12 15.63 42.93 18.54
C VAL A 12 15.04 43.33 17.18
N ALA A 13 15.04 44.63 16.97
CA ALA A 13 14.41 45.38 15.87
C ALA A 13 15.33 45.47 14.64
N SER A 14 14.65 45.61 13.53
CA SER A 14 14.93 46.24 12.23
C SER A 14 16.27 46.93 11.98
N LEU A 15 16.84 46.73 10.80
CA LEU A 15 17.39 47.83 10.00
C LEU A 15 17.19 47.59 8.49
N MET A 16 16.37 48.43 7.84
CA MET A 16 16.32 48.67 6.40
C MET A 16 17.50 49.51 5.95
N THR A 17 18.12 49.18 4.81
CA THR A 17 18.78 50.21 3.99
C THR A 17 18.47 49.97 2.53
N ALA A 18 17.77 50.94 1.99
CA ALA A 18 17.53 51.16 0.55
C ALA A 18 18.73 51.90 -0.05
N SER A 19 19.13 51.56 -1.25
CA SER A 19 19.95 52.45 -2.12
C SER A 19 19.42 52.37 -3.55
N LEU A 20 18.92 53.47 -4.01
CA LEU A 20 18.52 53.77 -5.40
C LEU A 20 19.70 54.34 -6.18
N ALA A 21 19.63 54.11 -7.51
CA ALA A 21 19.96 55.00 -8.62
C ALA A 21 21.27 54.80 -9.37
N GLY A 22 21.10 54.70 -10.71
CA GLY A 22 22.16 54.91 -11.68
C GLY A 22 21.66 54.60 -13.12
N CYS A 23 21.03 55.60 -13.77
CA CYS A 23 20.73 55.63 -15.20
C CYS A 23 22.00 55.71 -16.05
N GLY A 24 22.01 55.02 -17.22
CA GLY A 24 22.98 55.22 -18.27
C GLY A 24 22.53 54.58 -19.56
N ALA A 25 21.93 55.38 -20.49
CA ALA A 25 21.56 54.96 -21.82
C ALA A 25 22.74 55.07 -22.77
N ALA A 26 22.96 54.03 -23.59
CA ALA A 26 23.63 54.17 -24.89
C ALA A 26 23.11 53.09 -25.85
N ALA A 27 22.49 53.55 -26.94
CA ALA A 27 22.04 52.73 -28.04
C ALA A 27 23.22 52.38 -28.96
N SER A 28 23.31 51.08 -29.38
CA SER A 28 23.95 50.75 -30.65
C SER A 28 23.21 49.55 -31.28
N SER A 29 22.77 49.77 -32.49
CA SER A 29 22.14 48.85 -33.42
C SER A 29 23.11 47.71 -33.80
N GLY A 30 22.65 46.46 -33.68
CA GLY A 30 23.34 45.27 -34.19
C GLY A 30 22.33 44.16 -34.49
N SER A 31 22.39 43.78 -35.73
CA SER A 31 21.62 42.83 -36.51
C SER A 31 21.12 41.61 -35.77
N ALA A 32 19.81 41.34 -35.90
CA ALA A 32 19.17 40.10 -35.49
C ALA A 32 19.64 38.91 -36.29
N THR A 33 20.29 37.95 -35.65
CA THR A 33 20.38 36.57 -36.11
C THR A 33 19.49 35.76 -35.19
N SER A 34 18.39 35.28 -35.74
CA SER A 34 17.48 34.36 -35.11
C SER A 34 18.21 33.04 -34.86
N ALA A 35 18.64 32.81 -33.63
CA ALA A 35 19.01 31.49 -33.17
C ALA A 35 17.73 30.84 -32.63
N GLU A 36 17.21 29.89 -33.37
CA GLU A 36 16.18 28.95 -32.93
C GLU A 36 16.74 28.23 -31.70
N ALA A 37 16.24 28.64 -30.53
CA ALA A 37 16.47 27.92 -29.28
C ALA A 37 15.69 26.60 -29.38
N THR A 38 16.37 25.55 -29.77
CA THR A 38 15.90 24.18 -29.49
C THR A 38 15.69 24.12 -27.96
N ALA A 39 14.44 24.08 -27.54
CA ALA A 39 14.09 23.72 -26.17
C ALA A 39 14.60 22.27 -25.98
N ALA A 40 15.74 22.12 -25.32
CA ALA A 40 16.09 20.87 -24.73
C ALA A 40 15.00 20.57 -23.69
N THR A 41 14.17 19.59 -23.98
CA THR A 41 13.34 18.93 -22.97
C THR A 41 14.35 18.50 -21.91
N GLN A 42 14.33 19.15 -20.75
CA GLN A 42 14.98 18.62 -19.56
C GLN A 42 14.22 17.33 -19.26
N GLU A 43 14.83 16.21 -19.56
CA GLU A 43 14.43 14.91 -19.03
C GLU A 43 14.54 15.07 -17.52
N SER A 44 13.40 15.04 -16.83
CA SER A 44 13.38 15.03 -15.35
C SER A 44 14.14 13.78 -14.90
N ALA A 45 15.01 13.90 -13.91
CA ALA A 45 15.67 12.75 -13.36
C ALA A 45 14.61 11.78 -12.82
N PRO A 46 14.72 10.47 -13.07
CA PRO A 46 13.85 9.49 -12.42
C PRO A 46 14.12 9.57 -10.91
N GLY A 47 13.08 9.75 -10.11
CA GLY A 47 13.19 9.96 -8.68
C GLY A 47 12.72 11.34 -8.23
N GLY A 48 12.44 11.47 -6.93
CA GLY A 48 11.99 12.71 -6.30
C GLY A 48 12.96 13.89 -6.42
N GLU A 49 12.70 14.97 -5.68
CA GLU A 49 13.51 16.22 -5.73
C GLU A 49 14.99 16.01 -5.37
N ASP A 50 15.33 14.92 -4.66
CA ASP A 50 16.69 14.54 -4.26
C ASP A 50 17.43 13.65 -5.28
N GLY A 51 16.72 13.17 -6.32
CA GLY A 51 17.28 12.27 -7.35
C GLY A 51 17.41 10.82 -6.90
N VAL A 52 16.75 10.45 -5.79
CA VAL A 52 16.60 9.07 -5.29
C VAL A 52 15.21 8.56 -5.66
N PHE A 53 15.10 7.35 -6.19
CA PHE A 53 13.82 6.70 -6.44
C PHE A 53 13.45 5.82 -5.24
N THR A 54 12.31 6.09 -4.61
CA THR A 54 11.93 5.44 -3.35
C THR A 54 10.74 4.50 -3.52
N ILE A 55 10.88 3.25 -3.03
CA ILE A 55 9.85 2.22 -3.05
C ILE A 55 9.29 2.05 -1.63
N ALA A 56 7.97 2.15 -1.47
CA ALA A 56 7.30 1.88 -0.19
C ALA A 56 6.69 0.47 -0.16
N TYR A 57 6.86 -0.21 0.97
CA TYR A 57 6.30 -1.53 1.24
C TYR A 57 5.39 -1.53 2.47
N ALA A 58 4.28 -2.28 2.40
CA ALA A 58 3.37 -2.51 3.50
C ALA A 58 3.99 -3.43 4.57
N PRO A 59 3.41 -3.50 5.78
CA PRO A 59 3.91 -4.37 6.85
C PRO A 59 4.03 -5.85 6.46
N ASN A 60 3.18 -6.36 5.56
CA ASN A 60 3.24 -7.76 5.09
C ASN A 60 4.53 -8.09 4.33
N GLU A 61 5.03 -7.13 3.55
CA GLU A 61 6.22 -7.24 2.70
C GLU A 61 7.49 -6.80 3.43
N SER A 62 7.34 -6.11 4.58
CA SER A 62 8.42 -5.47 5.33
C SER A 62 9.15 -6.41 6.32
N ASN A 63 8.94 -7.72 6.24
CA ASN A 63 9.64 -8.66 7.12
C ASN A 63 11.15 -8.71 6.80
N THR A 64 11.96 -9.07 7.80
CA THR A 64 13.43 -9.12 7.67
C THR A 64 13.90 -10.24 6.75
N GLU A 65 13.12 -11.31 6.58
CA GLU A 65 13.46 -12.45 5.73
C GLU A 65 13.40 -12.08 4.24
N ALA A 66 12.54 -11.13 3.88
CA ALA A 66 12.41 -10.61 2.52
C ALA A 66 13.39 -9.47 2.18
N ALA A 67 14.23 -9.02 3.14
CA ALA A 67 15.10 -7.86 2.94
C ALA A 67 16.08 -8.05 1.76
N ASP A 68 16.70 -9.23 1.65
CA ASP A 68 17.64 -9.52 0.56
C ASP A 68 16.94 -9.50 -0.81
N ALA A 69 15.68 -9.99 -0.89
CA ALA A 69 14.90 -10.00 -2.11
C ALA A 69 14.45 -8.58 -2.52
N ARG A 70 14.05 -7.73 -1.55
CA ARG A 70 13.72 -6.33 -1.80
C ARG A 70 14.95 -5.53 -2.25
N ASN A 71 16.09 -5.71 -1.57
CA ASN A 71 17.36 -5.09 -1.97
C ASN A 71 17.75 -5.51 -3.40
N GLY A 72 17.53 -6.79 -3.78
CA GLY A 72 17.76 -7.26 -5.15
C GLY A 72 16.93 -6.51 -6.19
N LEU A 73 15.63 -6.27 -5.93
CA LEU A 73 14.79 -5.45 -6.81
C LEU A 73 15.28 -4.00 -6.87
N ALA A 74 15.66 -3.41 -5.73
CA ALA A 74 16.16 -2.04 -5.67
C ALA A 74 17.47 -1.86 -6.47
N ASP A 75 18.40 -2.82 -6.36
CA ASP A 75 19.66 -2.84 -7.13
C ASP A 75 19.40 -2.94 -8.64
N ASP A 76 18.50 -3.84 -9.05
CA ASP A 76 18.14 -4.03 -10.46
C ASP A 76 17.44 -2.79 -11.03
N LEU A 77 16.50 -2.19 -10.29
CA LEU A 77 15.84 -0.93 -10.66
C LEU A 77 16.83 0.23 -10.74
N SER A 78 17.79 0.32 -9.83
CA SER A 78 18.84 1.35 -9.87
C SER A 78 19.63 1.29 -11.17
N ALA A 79 19.94 0.09 -11.65
CA ALA A 79 20.62 -0.11 -12.94
C ALA A 79 19.76 0.33 -14.14
N VAL A 80 18.43 0.13 -14.10
CA VAL A 80 17.49 0.49 -15.16
C VAL A 80 17.21 1.99 -15.20
N LEU A 81 16.97 2.58 -14.01
CA LEU A 81 16.62 3.98 -13.86
C LEU A 81 17.85 4.91 -13.97
N GLY A 82 19.03 4.41 -13.58
CA GLY A 82 20.28 5.17 -13.58
C GLY A 82 20.38 6.15 -12.40
N CYS A 83 19.64 5.89 -11.32
CA CYS A 83 19.69 6.64 -10.07
C CYS A 83 19.74 5.69 -8.87
N GLU A 84 19.97 6.21 -7.69
CA GLU A 84 19.87 5.45 -6.44
C GLU A 84 18.42 5.04 -6.19
N VAL A 85 18.20 3.80 -5.75
CA VAL A 85 16.87 3.30 -5.35
C VAL A 85 16.92 2.91 -3.88
N GLU A 86 16.03 3.47 -3.08
CA GLU A 86 15.90 3.19 -1.66
C GLU A 86 14.54 2.58 -1.34
N GLU A 87 14.42 1.85 -0.22
CA GLU A 87 13.16 1.33 0.27
C GLU A 87 12.72 2.00 1.57
N ILE A 88 11.41 2.22 1.72
CA ILE A 88 10.78 2.56 2.99
C ILE A 88 9.84 1.42 3.40
N GLN A 89 9.96 1.03 4.67
CA GLN A 89 9.02 0.10 5.30
C GLN A 89 7.99 0.91 6.05
N ALA A 90 6.74 0.90 5.57
CA ALA A 90 5.66 1.64 6.19
C ALA A 90 5.22 0.97 7.51
N SER A 91 4.79 1.78 8.48
CA SER A 91 4.27 1.30 9.76
C SER A 91 2.87 0.71 9.65
N ASP A 92 2.10 1.16 8.67
CA ASP A 92 0.73 0.78 8.37
C ASP A 92 0.40 1.11 6.90
N TYR A 93 -0.78 0.71 6.45
CA TYR A 93 -1.19 0.90 5.05
C TYR A 93 -1.43 2.37 4.69
N ASN A 94 -1.95 3.18 5.62
CA ASN A 94 -2.13 4.62 5.39
C ASN A 94 -0.78 5.35 5.20
N ALA A 95 0.27 4.89 5.86
CA ALA A 95 1.60 5.48 5.72
C ALA A 95 2.15 5.37 4.29
N ILE A 96 1.79 4.32 3.54
CA ILE A 96 2.14 4.17 2.12
C ILE A 96 1.44 5.25 1.28
N ILE A 97 0.13 5.41 1.47
CA ILE A 97 -0.67 6.42 0.76
C ILE A 97 -0.08 7.82 1.00
N GLU A 98 0.24 8.14 2.26
CA GLU A 98 0.83 9.42 2.61
C GLU A 98 2.27 9.59 2.08
N ALA A 99 3.05 8.51 1.97
CA ALA A 99 4.37 8.56 1.36
C ALA A 99 4.30 8.91 -0.14
N LEU A 100 3.42 8.24 -0.89
CA LEU A 100 3.17 8.54 -2.31
C LEU A 100 2.63 9.97 -2.49
N ARG A 101 1.61 10.36 -1.71
CA ARG A 101 0.97 11.69 -1.78
C ARG A 101 1.93 12.84 -1.49
N THR A 102 2.88 12.64 -0.59
CA THR A 102 3.83 13.69 -0.18
C THR A 102 5.15 13.66 -0.95
N GLY A 103 5.29 12.77 -1.95
CA GLY A 103 6.51 12.61 -2.73
C GLY A 103 7.68 12.03 -1.94
N LYS A 104 7.41 11.32 -0.85
CA LYS A 104 8.43 10.56 -0.09
C LYS A 104 8.62 9.15 -0.62
N ALA A 105 7.68 8.67 -1.42
CA ALA A 105 7.81 7.47 -2.21
C ALA A 105 7.37 7.77 -3.64
N ASP A 106 8.07 7.19 -4.59
CA ASP A 106 7.77 7.29 -6.02
C ASP A 106 6.90 6.12 -6.46
N MET A 107 7.08 4.97 -5.82
CA MET A 107 6.41 3.71 -6.16
C MET A 107 6.06 2.95 -4.89
N ALA A 108 4.97 2.18 -4.92
CA ALA A 108 4.62 1.25 -3.85
C ALA A 108 3.99 -0.02 -4.40
N TYR A 109 4.16 -1.14 -3.67
CA TYR A 109 3.36 -2.34 -3.84
C TYR A 109 2.24 -2.31 -2.81
N MET A 110 0.98 -2.32 -3.27
CA MET A 110 -0.16 -2.09 -2.37
C MET A 110 -1.43 -2.81 -2.82
N GLY A 111 -2.28 -3.10 -1.85
CA GLY A 111 -3.59 -3.69 -2.10
C GLY A 111 -4.59 -2.71 -2.72
N SER A 112 -5.64 -3.26 -3.34
CA SER A 112 -6.63 -2.49 -4.10
C SER A 112 -7.46 -1.52 -3.24
N GLN A 113 -7.70 -1.80 -1.94
CA GLN A 113 -8.35 -0.81 -1.06
C GLN A 113 -7.44 0.39 -0.77
N ALA A 114 -6.16 0.14 -0.47
CA ALA A 114 -5.21 1.23 -0.26
C ALA A 114 -5.06 2.08 -1.52
N LEU A 115 -5.09 1.46 -2.73
CA LEU A 115 -5.16 2.19 -4.00
C LEU A 115 -6.46 3.02 -4.10
N ALA A 116 -7.63 2.43 -3.79
CA ALA A 116 -8.91 3.15 -3.82
C ALA A 116 -8.93 4.38 -2.92
N LEU A 117 -8.39 4.26 -1.70
CA LEU A 117 -8.25 5.39 -0.76
C LEU A 117 -7.19 6.40 -1.22
N GLY A 118 -6.14 5.93 -1.85
CA GLY A 118 -5.05 6.75 -2.37
C GLY A 118 -5.53 7.67 -3.49
N VAL A 119 -6.29 7.15 -4.46
CA VAL A 119 -6.80 7.94 -5.60
C VAL A 119 -7.84 8.99 -5.20
N GLU A 120 -8.44 8.90 -4.03
CA GLU A 120 -9.27 9.96 -3.46
C GLU A 120 -8.44 11.16 -2.95
N ARG A 121 -7.14 10.97 -2.71
CA ARG A 121 -6.26 11.95 -2.05
C ARG A 121 -5.19 12.52 -2.97
N THR A 122 -4.80 11.77 -4.00
CA THR A 122 -3.76 12.17 -4.97
C THR A 122 -3.89 11.32 -6.23
N ASP A 123 -3.31 11.76 -7.34
CA ASP A 123 -3.27 10.98 -8.55
C ASP A 123 -2.26 9.83 -8.41
N LEU A 124 -2.75 8.61 -8.46
CA LEU A 124 -1.97 7.37 -8.42
C LEU A 124 -2.28 6.53 -9.66
N GLU A 125 -1.28 5.84 -10.18
CA GLU A 125 -1.44 4.99 -11.35
C GLU A 125 -0.90 3.57 -11.04
N PRO A 126 -1.77 2.53 -11.04
CA PRO A 126 -1.32 1.15 -11.04
C PRO A 126 -0.74 0.84 -12.42
N ILE A 127 0.44 0.25 -12.46
CA ILE A 127 1.17 -0.01 -13.72
C ILE A 127 1.35 -1.49 -14.02
N VAL A 128 1.51 -2.31 -12.98
CA VAL A 128 1.53 -3.78 -13.09
C VAL A 128 0.91 -4.38 -11.85
N MET A 129 0.34 -5.58 -11.99
CA MET A 129 -0.16 -6.39 -10.88
C MET A 129 0.48 -7.78 -10.88
N LYS A 130 0.51 -8.45 -9.74
CA LYS A 130 0.98 -9.84 -9.68
C LYS A 130 -0.04 -10.77 -10.34
N ALA A 131 0.45 -11.77 -11.05
CA ALA A 131 -0.36 -12.84 -11.63
C ALA A 131 0.34 -14.19 -11.44
N GLU A 132 -0.39 -15.20 -10.99
CA GLU A 132 0.15 -16.56 -10.88
C GLU A 132 0.57 -17.07 -12.27
N ASP A 133 1.77 -17.63 -12.38
CA ASP A 133 2.39 -18.07 -13.63
C ASP A 133 2.51 -16.96 -14.71
N GLY A 134 2.30 -15.69 -14.37
CA GLY A 134 2.24 -14.57 -15.34
C GLY A 134 0.99 -14.58 -16.23
N ASP A 135 -0.06 -15.28 -15.81
CA ASP A 135 -1.34 -15.35 -16.52
C ASP A 135 -2.27 -14.22 -16.02
N PRO A 136 -2.63 -13.23 -16.85
CA PRO A 136 -3.52 -12.14 -16.43
C PRO A 136 -4.88 -12.62 -15.90
N GLU A 137 -5.40 -13.78 -16.35
CA GLU A 137 -6.66 -14.33 -15.85
C GLU A 137 -6.53 -14.86 -14.40
N LYS A 138 -5.29 -15.03 -13.92
CA LYS A 138 -4.96 -15.43 -12.55
C LYS A 138 -4.44 -14.29 -11.69
N ALA A 139 -4.62 -13.05 -12.12
CA ALA A 139 -4.26 -11.85 -11.35
C ALA A 139 -5.32 -11.54 -10.28
N ILE A 140 -5.68 -12.55 -9.49
CA ILE A 140 -6.69 -12.51 -8.44
C ILE A 140 -6.22 -13.22 -7.19
N TYR A 141 -6.88 -12.97 -6.07
CA TYR A 141 -6.75 -13.70 -4.80
C TYR A 141 -8.06 -13.63 -4.01
N HIS A 142 -8.12 -14.24 -2.82
CA HIS A 142 -9.31 -14.26 -2.00
C HIS A 142 -9.03 -13.80 -0.56
N SER A 143 -10.04 -13.22 0.08
CA SER A 143 -10.10 -13.11 1.53
C SER A 143 -10.66 -14.40 2.09
N VAL A 144 -10.00 -14.97 3.08
CA VAL A 144 -10.52 -16.12 3.82
C VAL A 144 -10.72 -15.74 5.29
N LEU A 145 -11.92 -15.99 5.83
CA LEU A 145 -12.14 -15.94 7.27
C LEU A 145 -11.64 -17.23 7.87
N ILE A 146 -10.72 -17.14 8.81
CA ILE A 146 -10.14 -18.28 9.48
C ILE A 146 -10.43 -18.27 10.97
N THR A 147 -10.52 -19.46 11.56
CA THR A 147 -10.56 -19.69 13.01
C THR A 147 -9.63 -20.83 13.37
N SER A 148 -9.25 -20.95 14.65
CA SER A 148 -8.46 -22.10 15.11
C SER A 148 -9.19 -23.40 14.82
N SER A 149 -8.50 -24.44 14.32
CA SER A 149 -9.10 -25.77 14.13
C SER A 149 -9.62 -26.40 15.42
N ALA A 150 -9.10 -25.96 16.56
CA ALA A 150 -9.59 -26.39 17.88
C ALA A 150 -10.90 -25.71 18.31
N ASN A 151 -11.41 -24.73 17.54
CA ASN A 151 -12.67 -24.07 17.82
C ASN A 151 -13.83 -24.86 17.19
N GLU A 152 -14.55 -25.64 17.99
CA GLU A 152 -15.63 -26.51 17.52
C GLU A 152 -16.92 -25.73 17.20
N ASP A 153 -17.09 -24.52 17.76
CA ASP A 153 -18.32 -23.73 17.72
C ASP A 153 -18.40 -22.77 16.53
N ILE A 154 -17.31 -22.58 15.76
CA ILE A 154 -17.26 -21.69 14.61
C ILE A 154 -16.93 -22.53 13.36
N ASN A 155 -17.90 -22.71 12.46
CA ASN A 155 -17.75 -23.55 11.26
C ASN A 155 -18.13 -22.84 9.97
N SER A 156 -18.76 -21.66 10.08
CA SER A 156 -19.18 -20.85 8.95
C SER A 156 -19.19 -19.37 9.34
N ILE A 157 -19.42 -18.47 8.37
CA ILE A 157 -19.54 -17.03 8.61
C ILE A 157 -20.71 -16.69 9.55
N GLU A 158 -21.79 -17.51 9.57
CA GLU A 158 -22.95 -17.30 10.42
C GLU A 158 -22.65 -17.52 11.93
N ASP A 159 -21.54 -18.20 12.25
CA ASP A 159 -21.17 -18.50 13.64
C ASP A 159 -20.32 -17.40 14.31
N ILE A 160 -19.96 -16.33 13.57
CA ILE A 160 -19.00 -15.32 14.06
C ILE A 160 -19.62 -14.24 14.96
N LYS A 161 -20.97 -14.10 14.98
CA LYS A 161 -21.64 -13.10 15.81
C LYS A 161 -21.32 -13.31 17.29
N GLY A 162 -20.95 -12.24 17.98
CA GLY A 162 -20.58 -12.27 19.40
C GLY A 162 -19.22 -12.92 19.70
N LYS A 163 -18.43 -13.22 18.69
CA LYS A 163 -17.05 -13.71 18.83
C LYS A 163 -16.05 -12.55 18.88
N THR A 164 -14.78 -12.84 19.14
CA THR A 164 -13.70 -11.86 19.03
C THR A 164 -13.13 -11.86 17.62
N MET A 165 -12.91 -10.67 17.05
CA MET A 165 -12.43 -10.46 15.70
C MET A 165 -11.13 -9.64 15.72
N ALA A 166 -10.15 -10.02 14.90
CA ALA A 166 -9.05 -9.14 14.58
C ALA A 166 -8.98 -8.93 13.06
N PHE A 167 -9.43 -7.78 12.58
CA PHE A 167 -9.14 -7.34 11.21
C PHE A 167 -7.64 -7.09 11.05
N VAL A 168 -7.16 -6.93 9.82
CA VAL A 168 -5.71 -6.71 9.58
C VAL A 168 -5.34 -5.24 9.80
N ASP A 169 -5.92 -4.37 9.01
CA ASP A 169 -5.67 -2.92 9.00
C ASP A 169 -6.90 -2.25 8.37
N PRO A 170 -7.33 -1.06 8.79
CA PRO A 170 -8.47 -0.36 8.21
C PRO A 170 -8.41 -0.21 6.68
N ASP A 171 -7.20 -0.11 6.12
CA ASP A 171 -6.95 0.10 4.70
C ASP A 171 -6.57 -1.20 3.95
N SER A 172 -6.75 -2.37 4.58
CA SER A 172 -6.48 -3.68 3.98
C SER A 172 -7.68 -4.20 3.18
N THR A 173 -7.48 -4.60 1.93
CA THR A 173 -8.53 -5.15 1.06
C THR A 173 -9.11 -6.45 1.61
N SER A 174 -8.28 -7.51 1.68
CA SER A 174 -8.71 -8.84 2.13
C SER A 174 -8.74 -8.99 3.65
N GLY A 175 -8.08 -8.08 4.37
CA GLY A 175 -8.06 -8.08 5.83
C GLY A 175 -9.10 -7.16 6.47
N ASN A 176 -9.83 -6.36 5.70
CA ASN A 176 -10.85 -5.44 6.21
C ASN A 176 -12.00 -5.18 5.24
N LEU A 177 -11.79 -4.53 4.09
CA LEU A 177 -12.87 -4.05 3.22
C LEU A 177 -13.79 -5.19 2.75
N VAL A 178 -13.22 -6.20 2.10
CA VAL A 178 -13.98 -7.31 1.53
C VAL A 178 -14.68 -8.12 2.62
N PRO A 179 -14.00 -8.58 3.70
CA PRO A 179 -14.69 -9.29 4.76
C PRO A 179 -15.76 -8.45 5.46
N THR A 180 -15.58 -7.13 5.61
CA THR A 180 -16.63 -6.22 6.13
C THR A 180 -17.87 -6.27 5.24
N ALA A 181 -17.72 -6.14 3.92
CA ALA A 181 -18.83 -6.20 2.98
C ALA A 181 -19.55 -7.56 3.03
N GLU A 182 -18.80 -8.66 3.07
CA GLU A 182 -19.37 -10.01 3.08
C GLU A 182 -20.06 -10.36 4.41
N ILE A 183 -19.54 -9.88 5.54
CA ILE A 183 -20.22 -10.00 6.84
C ILE A 183 -21.53 -9.21 6.83
N ILE A 184 -21.55 -7.98 6.33
CA ILE A 184 -22.79 -7.20 6.18
C ILE A 184 -23.81 -7.96 5.33
N GLN A 185 -23.37 -8.56 4.23
CA GLN A 185 -24.24 -9.35 3.36
C GLN A 185 -24.75 -10.65 4.00
N ALA A 186 -23.91 -11.31 4.82
CA ALA A 186 -24.27 -12.54 5.52
C ALA A 186 -25.31 -12.32 6.64
N PHE A 187 -25.40 -11.09 7.19
CA PHE A 187 -26.31 -10.76 8.29
C PHE A 187 -27.28 -9.61 7.92
N PRO A 188 -28.14 -9.78 6.92
CA PRO A 188 -28.97 -8.70 6.38
C PRO A 188 -30.00 -8.15 7.39
N ASP A 189 -30.34 -8.91 8.43
CA ASP A 189 -31.31 -8.52 9.46
C ASP A 189 -30.67 -7.74 10.62
N GLU A 190 -29.33 -7.59 10.66
CA GLU A 190 -28.61 -6.98 11.80
C GLU A 190 -28.34 -5.48 11.60
N ASP A 191 -28.76 -4.86 10.47
CA ASP A 191 -28.52 -3.44 10.17
C ASP A 191 -27.05 -3.04 10.38
N LEU A 192 -26.12 -3.86 9.83
CA LEU A 192 -24.67 -3.68 9.98
C LEU A 192 -24.14 -2.59 9.07
N ASN A 193 -23.08 -1.96 9.51
CA ASN A 193 -22.19 -1.12 8.74
C ASN A 193 -20.76 -1.28 9.27
N SER A 194 -19.79 -0.63 8.62
CA SER A 194 -18.38 -0.69 9.01
C SER A 194 -18.16 -0.28 10.48
N ASP A 195 -18.79 0.81 10.94
CA ASP A 195 -18.65 1.30 12.30
C ASP A 195 -19.10 0.27 13.35
N LYS A 196 -20.24 -0.40 13.13
CA LYS A 196 -20.75 -1.44 14.04
C LYS A 196 -19.83 -2.66 14.07
N LEU A 197 -19.27 -3.04 12.92
CA LEU A 197 -18.33 -4.17 12.86
C LEU A 197 -16.98 -3.84 13.51
N HIS A 198 -16.60 -2.57 13.57
CA HIS A 198 -15.35 -2.13 14.21
C HIS A 198 -15.54 -1.63 15.65
N THR A 199 -16.76 -1.70 16.21
CA THR A 199 -17.07 -1.27 17.59
C THR A 199 -17.23 -2.47 18.50
N ASN A 200 -16.47 -2.48 19.62
CA ASN A 200 -16.57 -3.53 20.63
C ASN A 200 -17.99 -3.61 21.21
N GLY A 201 -18.54 -4.80 21.24
CA GLY A 201 -19.83 -5.09 21.87
C GLY A 201 -21.06 -4.82 20.99
N ASP A 202 -20.90 -4.31 19.76
CA ASP A 202 -22.02 -4.13 18.83
C ASP A 202 -22.35 -5.46 18.13
N PHE A 203 -21.53 -5.89 17.19
CA PHE A 203 -21.69 -7.19 16.52
C PHE A 203 -20.73 -8.25 17.08
N PHE A 204 -19.48 -7.89 17.26
CA PHE A 204 -18.45 -8.71 17.89
C PHE A 204 -18.32 -8.41 19.37
N GLU A 205 -17.95 -9.41 20.20
CA GLU A 205 -17.62 -9.18 21.61
C GLU A 205 -16.47 -8.17 21.75
N ALA A 206 -15.41 -8.38 20.99
CA ALA A 206 -14.27 -7.47 20.92
C ALA A 206 -13.70 -7.45 19.50
N VAL A 207 -13.21 -6.28 19.10
CA VAL A 207 -12.57 -6.05 17.80
C VAL A 207 -11.20 -5.42 18.01
N SER A 208 -10.24 -5.82 17.17
CA SER A 208 -8.91 -5.25 17.12
C SER A 208 -8.40 -5.26 15.68
N PHE A 209 -7.26 -4.61 15.47
CA PHE A 209 -6.50 -4.69 14.22
C PHE A 209 -5.14 -5.33 14.51
N SER A 210 -4.79 -6.35 13.74
CA SER A 210 -3.55 -7.13 13.93
C SER A 210 -2.31 -6.46 13.34
N GLY A 211 -2.49 -5.50 12.44
CA GLY A 211 -1.44 -4.76 11.74
C GLY A 211 -0.83 -5.50 10.54
N SER A 212 -0.93 -6.83 10.49
CA SER A 212 -0.52 -7.64 9.33
C SER A 212 -1.27 -8.97 9.30
N HIS A 213 -1.37 -9.60 8.13
CA HIS A 213 -1.97 -10.92 7.98
C HIS A 213 -1.24 -11.98 8.81
N GLN A 214 0.08 -11.93 8.86
CA GLN A 214 0.91 -12.84 9.65
C GLN A 214 0.62 -12.73 11.15
N ALA A 215 0.48 -11.50 11.66
CA ALA A 215 0.15 -11.28 13.06
C ALA A 215 -1.26 -11.78 13.39
N GLY A 216 -2.23 -11.56 12.49
CA GLY A 216 -3.60 -12.08 12.61
C GLY A 216 -3.63 -13.60 12.64
N LEU A 217 -2.92 -14.27 11.72
CA LEU A 217 -2.79 -15.73 11.69
C LEU A 217 -2.24 -16.26 13.02
N GLN A 218 -1.16 -15.65 13.54
CA GLN A 218 -0.58 -16.06 14.81
C GLN A 218 -1.53 -15.84 16.00
N ALA A 219 -2.35 -14.79 15.98
CA ALA A 219 -3.33 -14.53 17.02
C ALA A 219 -4.43 -15.62 17.07
N VAL A 220 -4.92 -16.07 15.90
CA VAL A 220 -5.89 -17.17 15.80
C VAL A 220 -5.28 -18.50 16.23
N ILE A 221 -4.05 -18.82 15.79
CA ILE A 221 -3.35 -20.06 16.19
C ILE A 221 -3.18 -20.12 17.71
N LYS A 222 -2.81 -19.01 18.34
CA LYS A 222 -2.66 -18.90 19.80
C LYS A 222 -3.99 -18.80 20.55
N ARG A 223 -5.10 -18.61 19.82
CA ARG A 223 -6.45 -18.42 20.35
C ARG A 223 -6.59 -17.13 21.19
N ASP A 224 -5.81 -16.10 20.81
CA ASP A 224 -5.94 -14.76 21.37
C ASP A 224 -7.21 -14.05 20.83
N VAL A 225 -7.63 -14.45 19.61
CA VAL A 225 -8.88 -14.03 18.96
C VAL A 225 -9.56 -15.26 18.33
N ASP A 226 -10.86 -15.18 18.10
CA ASP A 226 -11.65 -16.28 17.53
C ASP A 226 -11.57 -16.33 16.01
N VAL A 227 -11.63 -15.16 15.34
CA VAL A 227 -11.73 -15.05 13.87
C VAL A 227 -10.81 -13.96 13.36
N VAL A 228 -10.19 -14.23 12.20
CA VAL A 228 -9.36 -13.28 11.47
C VAL A 228 -9.62 -13.42 9.97
N PRO A 229 -9.82 -12.34 9.22
CA PRO A 229 -9.71 -12.34 7.77
C PRO A 229 -8.23 -12.30 7.34
N ILE A 230 -7.87 -13.10 6.36
CA ILE A 230 -6.49 -13.17 5.84
C ILE A 230 -6.51 -13.39 4.33
N SER A 231 -5.46 -12.96 3.61
CA SER A 231 -5.25 -13.37 2.22
C SER A 231 -4.99 -14.88 2.16
N ASP A 232 -5.67 -15.58 1.26
CA ASP A 232 -5.47 -17.00 0.97
C ASP A 232 -4.02 -17.32 0.56
N GLN A 233 -3.40 -16.43 -0.23
CA GLN A 233 -2.03 -16.55 -0.70
C GLN A 233 -1.02 -16.38 0.45
N ILE A 234 -1.26 -15.43 1.37
CA ILE A 234 -0.43 -15.28 2.56
C ILE A 234 -0.59 -16.50 3.48
N LEU A 235 -1.82 -17.00 3.68
CA LEU A 235 -2.03 -18.22 4.45
C LEU A 235 -1.25 -19.41 3.87
N ALA A 236 -1.35 -19.61 2.55
CA ALA A 236 -0.61 -20.67 1.87
C ALA A 236 0.91 -20.51 2.02
N SER A 237 1.43 -19.28 1.88
CA SER A 237 2.85 -18.97 2.05
C SER A 237 3.33 -19.25 3.49
N GLU A 238 2.58 -18.84 4.51
CA GLU A 238 2.94 -19.06 5.92
C GLU A 238 2.95 -20.56 6.28
N ILE A 239 2.04 -21.35 5.71
CA ILE A 239 2.05 -22.81 5.84
C ILE A 239 3.26 -23.41 5.12
N ALA A 240 3.54 -23.02 3.89
CA ALA A 240 4.68 -23.52 3.12
C ALA A 240 6.03 -23.21 3.80
N ASN A 241 6.14 -22.06 4.45
CA ASN A 241 7.34 -21.64 5.20
C ASN A 241 7.44 -22.26 6.60
N GLY A 242 6.42 -23.03 7.04
CA GLY A 242 6.41 -23.67 8.35
C GLY A 242 6.11 -22.73 9.52
N ASN A 243 5.61 -21.53 9.25
CA ASN A 243 5.16 -20.56 10.27
C ASN A 243 3.77 -20.89 10.83
N ALA A 244 3.04 -21.75 10.12
CA ALA A 244 1.79 -22.39 10.55
C ALA A 244 1.73 -23.83 10.03
N ALA A 245 1.03 -24.72 10.73
CA ALA A 245 0.72 -26.05 10.20
C ALA A 245 -0.65 -26.02 9.48
N GLU A 246 -0.81 -26.85 8.44
CA GLU A 246 -2.06 -26.97 7.66
C GLU A 246 -3.31 -27.23 8.54
N GLY A 247 -3.13 -27.87 9.68
CA GLY A 247 -4.21 -28.20 10.62
C GLY A 247 -4.38 -27.20 11.78
N ASP A 248 -3.63 -26.11 11.87
CA ASP A 248 -3.74 -25.15 12.97
C ASP A 248 -5.01 -24.30 12.86
N VAL A 249 -5.42 -24.00 11.64
CA VAL A 249 -6.62 -23.18 11.35
C VAL A 249 -7.54 -23.89 10.37
N LYS A 250 -8.80 -23.49 10.36
CA LYS A 250 -9.78 -23.86 9.34
C LYS A 250 -10.37 -22.61 8.71
N ILE A 251 -10.61 -22.65 7.40
CA ILE A 251 -11.33 -21.64 6.65
C ILE A 251 -12.83 -21.83 6.90
N ILE A 252 -13.52 -20.79 7.30
CA ILE A 252 -14.96 -20.80 7.57
C ILE A 252 -15.76 -20.02 6.51
N HIS A 253 -15.07 -19.21 5.69
CA HIS A 253 -15.64 -18.48 4.56
C HIS A 253 -14.52 -18.07 3.60
N GLU A 254 -14.83 -18.05 2.30
CA GLU A 254 -13.96 -17.57 1.23
C GLU A 254 -14.72 -16.53 0.41
N SER A 255 -14.11 -15.40 0.15
CA SER A 255 -14.71 -14.29 -0.60
C SER A 255 -14.82 -14.56 -2.10
N ALA A 256 -15.58 -13.70 -2.80
CA ALA A 256 -15.41 -13.52 -4.23
C ALA A 256 -13.95 -13.13 -4.56
N ALA A 257 -13.56 -13.30 -5.83
CA ALA A 257 -12.23 -12.94 -6.30
C ALA A 257 -11.96 -11.43 -6.13
N ILE A 258 -10.76 -11.12 -5.68
CA ILE A 258 -10.25 -9.77 -5.47
C ILE A 258 -9.15 -9.52 -6.52
N PRO A 259 -9.11 -8.36 -7.22
CA PRO A 259 -7.97 -7.99 -8.05
C PRO A 259 -6.67 -8.02 -7.26
N ALA A 260 -5.63 -8.61 -7.84
CA ALA A 260 -4.33 -8.75 -7.20
C ALA A 260 -3.72 -7.38 -6.84
N GLU A 261 -2.81 -7.37 -5.88
CA GLU A 261 -2.09 -6.17 -5.49
C GLU A 261 -1.28 -5.62 -6.66
N ALA A 262 -1.20 -4.29 -6.74
CA ALA A 262 -0.50 -3.56 -7.80
C ALA A 262 0.82 -2.96 -7.34
N VAL A 263 1.72 -2.79 -8.28
CA VAL A 263 2.75 -1.75 -8.24
C VAL A 263 2.11 -0.46 -8.72
N VAL A 264 2.13 0.55 -7.85
CA VAL A 264 1.49 1.85 -8.06
C VAL A 264 2.55 2.93 -8.06
N VAL A 265 2.47 3.88 -8.97
CA VAL A 265 3.38 5.03 -9.06
C VAL A 265 2.67 6.33 -8.69
N ALA A 266 3.42 7.25 -8.08
CA ALA A 266 2.93 8.56 -7.68
C ALA A 266 2.81 9.50 -8.90
N GLU A 267 1.97 10.56 -8.77
CA GLU A 267 1.72 11.57 -9.80
C GLU A 267 2.99 12.18 -10.40
N HIS A 268 3.98 12.46 -9.56
CA HIS A 268 5.21 13.17 -9.97
C HIS A 268 6.18 12.30 -10.80
N VAL A 269 5.99 10.97 -10.84
CA VAL A 269 6.80 10.09 -11.68
C VAL A 269 6.45 10.33 -13.15
N ASP A 270 7.42 10.74 -13.96
CA ASP A 270 7.19 11.07 -15.36
C ASP A 270 6.90 9.83 -16.24
N GLN A 271 6.27 10.05 -17.39
CA GLN A 271 5.85 8.97 -18.28
C GLN A 271 7.01 8.11 -18.77
N ALA A 272 8.18 8.70 -19.05
CA ALA A 272 9.33 7.93 -19.54
C ALA A 272 9.87 6.99 -18.46
N THR A 273 9.80 7.41 -17.20
CA THR A 273 10.13 6.57 -16.04
C THR A 273 9.09 5.46 -15.86
N ARG A 274 7.79 5.77 -15.96
CA ARG A 274 6.71 4.77 -15.91
C ARG A 274 6.87 3.70 -16.99
N ASP A 275 7.15 4.10 -18.22
CA ASP A 275 7.36 3.18 -19.35
C ASP A 275 8.54 2.21 -19.09
N LYS A 276 9.65 2.72 -18.50
CA LYS A 276 10.79 1.88 -18.09
C LYS A 276 10.44 0.91 -16.98
N LEU A 277 9.64 1.38 -15.98
CA LEU A 277 9.17 0.52 -14.89
C LEU A 277 8.29 -0.61 -15.40
N VAL A 278 7.34 -0.34 -16.29
CA VAL A 278 6.48 -1.36 -16.91
C VAL A 278 7.32 -2.38 -17.68
N GLU A 279 8.22 -1.92 -18.56
CA GLU A 279 9.10 -2.80 -19.35
C GLU A 279 9.96 -3.69 -18.44
N PHE A 280 10.54 -3.11 -17.39
CA PHE A 280 11.37 -3.85 -16.44
C PHE A 280 10.55 -4.84 -15.62
N LEU A 281 9.47 -4.39 -14.96
CA LEU A 281 8.69 -5.21 -14.05
C LEU A 281 8.00 -6.37 -14.76
N THR A 282 7.47 -6.18 -15.96
CA THR A 282 6.86 -7.26 -16.76
C THR A 282 7.87 -8.31 -17.24
N SER A 283 9.15 -7.95 -17.29
CA SER A 283 10.25 -8.88 -17.60
C SER A 283 10.96 -9.45 -16.37
N TYR A 284 10.60 -8.96 -15.16
CA TYR A 284 11.27 -9.34 -13.91
C TYR A 284 10.93 -10.78 -13.53
N ASP A 285 11.97 -11.63 -13.37
CA ASP A 285 11.84 -13.06 -13.15
C ASP A 285 12.58 -13.58 -11.91
N ASN A 286 12.97 -12.67 -10.99
CA ASN A 286 13.64 -13.05 -9.75
C ASN A 286 12.69 -13.83 -8.84
N GLU A 287 12.82 -15.15 -8.83
CA GLU A 287 11.97 -16.07 -8.09
C GLU A 287 11.98 -15.81 -6.57
N GLN A 288 13.12 -15.35 -6.03
CA GLN A 288 13.22 -15.03 -4.61
C GLN A 288 12.29 -13.86 -4.25
N TYR A 289 12.20 -12.83 -5.11
CA TYR A 289 11.29 -11.70 -4.89
C TYR A 289 9.82 -12.15 -4.86
N PHE A 290 9.42 -12.98 -5.82
CA PHE A 290 8.03 -13.49 -5.87
C PHE A 290 7.70 -14.43 -4.72
N THR A 291 8.68 -15.19 -4.22
CA THR A 291 8.49 -16.09 -3.08
C THR A 291 8.49 -15.34 -1.75
N ASP A 292 9.47 -14.47 -1.52
CA ASP A 292 9.74 -13.91 -0.18
C ASP A 292 9.00 -12.59 0.05
N VAL A 293 8.79 -11.77 -1.00
CA VAL A 293 8.09 -10.47 -0.91
C VAL A 293 6.63 -10.61 -1.32
N ILE A 294 6.39 -11.06 -2.56
CA ILE A 294 5.04 -11.19 -3.14
C ILE A 294 4.24 -12.35 -2.51
N LYS A 295 4.91 -13.33 -1.93
CA LYS A 295 4.33 -14.53 -1.29
C LYS A 295 3.62 -15.50 -2.25
N VAL A 296 3.87 -15.39 -3.55
CA VAL A 296 3.32 -16.26 -4.59
C VAL A 296 4.47 -16.80 -5.45
N PRO A 297 5.05 -17.96 -5.12
CA PRO A 297 6.09 -18.59 -5.94
C PRO A 297 5.60 -18.81 -7.37
N GLY A 298 6.44 -18.52 -8.35
CA GLY A 298 6.09 -18.63 -9.77
C GLY A 298 5.27 -17.47 -10.34
N ALA A 299 4.79 -16.52 -9.51
CA ALA A 299 4.11 -15.34 -10.01
C ALA A 299 5.03 -14.49 -10.89
N ARG A 300 4.42 -13.66 -11.72
CA ARG A 300 5.06 -12.60 -12.52
C ARG A 300 4.19 -11.36 -12.49
N PHE A 301 4.78 -10.23 -12.84
CA PHE A 301 4.01 -9.01 -13.04
C PHE A 301 3.42 -8.99 -14.45
N VAL A 302 2.17 -8.59 -14.54
CA VAL A 302 1.45 -8.32 -15.79
C VAL A 302 0.96 -6.87 -15.78
N GLU A 303 0.83 -6.25 -16.96
CA GLU A 303 0.30 -4.89 -17.06
C GLU A 303 -1.11 -4.81 -16.49
N CYS A 304 -1.42 -3.71 -15.82
CA CYS A 304 -2.76 -3.37 -15.35
C CYS A 304 -3.00 -1.87 -15.45
N ASP A 305 -4.25 -1.49 -15.31
CA ASP A 305 -4.66 -0.09 -15.21
C ASP A 305 -5.76 0.11 -14.17
N MET A 306 -6.25 1.33 -14.03
CA MET A 306 -7.27 1.67 -13.03
C MET A 306 -8.59 0.93 -13.26
N SER A 307 -8.89 0.49 -14.49
CA SER A 307 -10.14 -0.23 -14.78
C SER A 307 -10.20 -1.62 -14.12
N ASP A 308 -9.05 -2.21 -13.81
CA ASP A 308 -8.98 -3.50 -13.09
C ASP A 308 -9.43 -3.37 -11.62
N TYR A 309 -9.49 -2.15 -11.08
CA TYR A 309 -9.79 -1.85 -9.68
C TYR A 309 -11.13 -1.14 -9.45
N GLU A 310 -11.93 -0.88 -10.52
CA GLU A 310 -13.18 -0.12 -10.42
C GLU A 310 -14.16 -0.73 -9.42
N ASP A 311 -14.31 -2.06 -9.38
CA ASP A 311 -15.22 -2.76 -8.47
C ASP A 311 -14.81 -2.56 -6.99
N ILE A 312 -13.51 -2.55 -6.69
CA ILE A 312 -13.00 -2.31 -5.32
C ILE A 312 -13.14 -0.83 -4.93
N ILE A 313 -12.91 0.09 -5.87
CA ILE A 313 -13.12 1.53 -5.66
C ILE A 313 -14.59 1.80 -5.34
N GLU A 314 -15.51 1.19 -6.06
CA GLU A 314 -16.95 1.31 -5.80
C GLU A 314 -17.34 0.67 -4.46
N LEU A 315 -16.84 -0.54 -4.17
CA LEU A 315 -17.07 -1.21 -2.89
C LEU A 315 -16.58 -0.35 -1.72
N ASN A 316 -15.39 0.25 -1.83
CA ASN A 316 -14.84 1.13 -0.81
C ASN A 316 -15.76 2.32 -0.52
N LYS A 317 -16.33 2.95 -1.56
CA LYS A 317 -17.31 4.03 -1.41
C LYS A 317 -18.56 3.56 -0.69
N ILE A 318 -19.14 2.43 -1.11
CA ILE A 318 -20.36 1.88 -0.50
C ILE A 318 -20.17 1.58 0.99
N ILE A 319 -19.03 0.98 1.36
CA ILE A 319 -18.78 0.54 2.74
C ILE A 319 -18.42 1.73 3.66
N ASN A 320 -17.78 2.79 3.14
CA ASN A 320 -17.29 3.91 3.94
C ASN A 320 -18.18 5.17 3.84
N GLU A 321 -19.25 5.20 3.03
CA GLU A 321 -20.20 6.32 2.92
C GLU A 321 -21.26 6.36 4.04
N PHE A 322 -21.26 5.42 5.01
CA PHE A 322 -22.28 5.32 6.06
C PHE A 322 -21.71 5.52 7.45
#